data_67ecce9782d55f865892793abf1b1188
#
_entry.id   67ecce9782d55f865892793abf1b1188
#
_cell.length_a   1.000
_cell.length_b   1.000
_cell.length_c   1.000
_cell.angle_alpha   90.00
_cell.angle_beta   90.00
_cell.angle_gamma   90.00
#
_symmetry.space_group_name_H-M   'P 1'
#
loop_
_entity.id
_entity.type
_entity.pdbx_description
1 polymer ?
#
loop_
_entity_poly.entity_id
_entity_poly.type
_entity_poly.pdbx_seq_one_letter_code
_entity_poly.pdbx_strand_id
1 'polypeptide(L)'
;IRKGLVQLATRKTDDYTSILMQGSGTYCVEATLGSVITPKHKLLILSNGAYGDRMGNIAEYHGMNYDMLAFDETEQVSVEYVDDYLAHNAEITHVAVVHCETTTGILNPLKEIAHMVKMHGKKLIVDAMSSFGGVPLDVEELGIDFMISSANKCIQGVPGFGFIIARKSELQYCKGVSKSLSLDIYDQWDAMEKGHGKWRFTSPTHVVRAFKQAMDELAAEGGVEARHLSLIHISEPTRH
;
A
#
# COMPACT_ATOMS: atom_id res chain seq x y z
N ILE A 1 -8.30 2.63 -15.98
CA ILE A 1 -8.11 2.18 -14.58
C ILE A 1 -6.73 2.62 -14.08
N ARG A 2 -5.61 2.15 -14.64
CA ARG A 2 -4.25 2.44 -14.13
C ARG A 2 -4.00 3.94 -13.92
N LYS A 3 -4.24 4.76 -14.94
CA LYS A 3 -4.10 6.23 -14.83
C LYS A 3 -5.05 6.82 -13.78
N GLY A 4 -6.30 6.36 -13.73
CA GLY A 4 -7.27 6.83 -12.74
C GLY A 4 -6.88 6.49 -11.30
N LEU A 5 -6.27 5.32 -11.07
CA LEU A 5 -5.73 4.97 -9.74
C LEU A 5 -4.59 5.90 -9.31
N VAL A 6 -3.68 6.25 -10.22
CA VAL A 6 -2.61 7.21 -9.92
C VAL A 6 -3.19 8.61 -9.65
N GLN A 7 -4.16 9.06 -10.45
CA GLN A 7 -4.84 10.34 -10.23
C GLN A 7 -5.60 10.40 -8.90
N LEU A 8 -6.10 9.25 -8.43
CA LEU A 8 -6.75 9.14 -7.13
C LEU A 8 -5.73 9.21 -5.97
N ALA A 9 -4.49 8.77 -6.23
CA ALA A 9 -3.44 8.66 -5.23
C ALA A 9 -2.57 9.93 -5.12
N THR A 10 -2.45 10.75 -6.17
CA THR A 10 -1.63 11.95 -6.16
C THR A 10 -1.95 12.90 -7.32
N ARG A 11 -1.64 14.17 -7.11
CA ARG A 11 -1.67 15.20 -8.18
C ARG A 11 -0.43 15.13 -9.09
N LYS A 12 0.71 14.62 -8.60
CA LYS A 12 1.96 14.45 -9.36
C LYS A 12 2.03 13.09 -10.05
N THR A 13 1.16 12.89 -11.03
CA THR A 13 0.96 11.61 -11.71
C THR A 13 2.16 11.11 -12.52
N ASP A 14 3.08 11.99 -12.91
CA ASP A 14 4.22 11.61 -13.75
C ASP A 14 5.28 10.79 -13.00
N ASP A 15 5.38 10.96 -11.69
CA ASP A 15 6.36 10.27 -10.84
C ASP A 15 5.91 8.89 -10.38
N TYR A 16 4.62 8.59 -10.53
CA TYR A 16 4.01 7.34 -10.05
C TYR A 16 3.39 6.52 -11.17
N THR A 17 3.23 5.24 -10.88
CA THR A 17 2.51 4.29 -11.73
C THR A 17 1.67 3.35 -10.90
N SER A 18 0.67 2.72 -11.51
CA SER A 18 -0.10 1.66 -10.87
C SER A 18 0.17 0.31 -11.50
N ILE A 19 0.32 -0.72 -10.67
CA ILE A 19 0.56 -2.11 -11.06
C ILE A 19 -0.63 -2.92 -10.57
N LEU A 20 -1.34 -3.57 -11.47
CA LEU A 20 -2.48 -4.41 -11.12
C LEU A 20 -2.00 -5.85 -10.97
N MET A 21 -2.30 -6.48 -9.83
CA MET A 21 -1.90 -7.85 -9.50
C MET A 21 -3.14 -8.71 -9.28
N GLN A 22 -3.16 -9.87 -9.93
CA GLN A 22 -4.22 -10.86 -9.72
C GLN A 22 -4.13 -11.44 -8.31
N GLY A 23 -5.26 -11.66 -7.67
CA GLY A 23 -5.36 -12.24 -6.33
C GLY A 23 -5.93 -11.28 -5.29
N SER A 24 -5.68 -11.56 -4.02
CA SER A 24 -6.09 -10.70 -2.92
C SER A 24 -5.08 -9.59 -2.63
N GLY A 25 -5.44 -8.65 -1.73
CA GLY A 25 -4.51 -7.65 -1.24
C GLY A 25 -3.24 -8.25 -0.62
N THR A 26 -3.35 -9.40 0.08
CA THR A 26 -2.20 -10.10 0.65
C THR A 26 -1.17 -10.49 -0.41
N TYR A 27 -1.62 -10.92 -1.61
CA TYR A 27 -0.71 -11.20 -2.74
C TYR A 27 0.04 -9.94 -3.19
N CYS A 28 -0.59 -8.77 -3.12
CA CYS A 28 0.08 -7.51 -3.44
C CYS A 28 1.11 -7.11 -2.38
N VAL A 29 0.85 -7.36 -1.10
CA VAL A 29 1.81 -7.15 -0.01
C VAL A 29 3.03 -8.04 -0.22
N GLU A 30 2.81 -9.35 -0.42
CA GLU A 30 3.88 -10.32 -0.66
C GLU A 30 4.67 -9.99 -1.94
N ALA A 31 3.99 -9.65 -3.04
CA ALA A 31 4.62 -9.23 -4.29
C ALA A 31 5.49 -7.99 -4.10
N THR A 32 5.02 -7.00 -3.33
CA THR A 32 5.76 -5.77 -3.06
C THR A 32 6.99 -6.07 -2.21
N LEU A 33 6.84 -6.70 -1.06
CA LEU A 33 7.96 -7.02 -0.18
C LEU A 33 9.00 -7.90 -0.90
N GLY A 34 8.54 -8.95 -1.61
CA GLY A 34 9.41 -9.87 -2.34
C GLY A 34 10.13 -9.26 -3.54
N SER A 35 9.63 -8.15 -4.09
CA SER A 35 10.26 -7.45 -5.21
C SER A 35 11.10 -6.24 -4.78
N VAL A 36 10.88 -5.71 -3.57
CA VAL A 36 11.56 -4.51 -3.06
C VAL A 36 12.73 -4.88 -2.14
N ILE A 37 12.52 -5.85 -1.24
CA ILE A 37 13.48 -6.17 -0.19
C ILE A 37 14.51 -7.18 -0.72
N THR A 38 15.75 -6.73 -0.85
CA THR A 38 16.90 -7.57 -1.25
C THR A 38 17.70 -8.00 -0.02
N PRO A 39 18.64 -8.96 -0.13
CA PRO A 39 19.53 -9.33 0.99
C PRO A 39 20.39 -8.19 1.54
N LYS A 40 20.52 -7.08 0.80
CA LYS A 40 21.25 -5.88 1.24
C LYS A 40 20.38 -4.89 2.02
N HIS A 41 19.08 -5.11 2.03
CA HIS A 41 18.12 -4.25 2.71
C HIS A 41 17.76 -4.83 4.08
N LYS A 42 17.45 -3.96 5.03
CA LYS A 42 16.83 -4.31 6.29
C LYS A 42 15.48 -3.60 6.39
N LEU A 43 14.43 -4.38 6.58
CA LEU A 43 13.04 -3.90 6.68
C LEU A 43 12.67 -3.70 8.14
N LEU A 44 12.07 -2.56 8.47
CA LEU A 44 11.38 -2.35 9.74
C LEU A 44 9.87 -2.46 9.50
N ILE A 45 9.19 -3.34 10.22
CA ILE A 45 7.74 -3.51 10.15
C ILE A 45 7.12 -2.90 11.40
N LEU A 46 6.17 -1.99 11.21
CA LEU A 46 5.38 -1.39 12.30
C LEU A 46 4.03 -2.13 12.35
N SER A 47 3.80 -2.88 13.43
CA SER A 47 2.60 -3.69 13.60
C SER A 47 1.82 -3.27 14.84
N ASN A 48 0.52 -3.03 14.67
CA ASN A 48 -0.45 -2.92 15.74
C ASN A 48 -1.68 -3.79 15.45
N GLY A 49 -1.48 -4.95 14.80
CA GLY A 49 -2.53 -5.90 14.52
C GLY A 49 -2.21 -6.92 13.45
N ALA A 50 -3.20 -7.73 13.10
CA ALA A 50 -3.03 -8.94 12.28
C ALA A 50 -2.46 -8.68 10.87
N TYR A 51 -2.64 -7.49 10.29
CA TYR A 51 -2.12 -7.19 8.95
C TYR A 51 -0.65 -6.76 9.01
N GLY A 52 -0.23 -6.06 10.07
CA GLY A 52 1.17 -5.82 10.35
C GLY A 52 1.93 -7.12 10.62
N ASP A 53 1.37 -8.00 11.46
CA ASP A 53 1.94 -9.32 11.77
C ASP A 53 2.07 -10.20 10.51
N ARG A 54 1.11 -10.09 9.59
CA ARG A 54 1.18 -10.77 8.30
C ARG A 54 2.36 -10.33 7.45
N MET A 55 2.74 -9.05 7.49
CA MET A 55 3.96 -8.58 6.82
C MET A 55 5.20 -9.25 7.44
N GLY A 56 5.24 -9.40 8.77
CA GLY A 56 6.28 -10.16 9.48
C GLY A 56 6.36 -11.61 9.01
N ASN A 57 5.23 -12.30 8.95
CA ASN A 57 5.17 -13.67 8.45
C ASN A 57 5.67 -13.78 6.99
N ILE A 58 5.28 -12.83 6.12
CA ILE A 58 5.78 -12.80 4.74
C ILE A 58 7.29 -12.60 4.72
N ALA A 59 7.82 -11.67 5.53
CA ALA A 59 9.25 -11.42 5.61
C ALA A 59 10.01 -12.67 6.07
N GLU A 60 9.50 -13.39 7.06
CA GLU A 60 10.07 -14.66 7.55
C GLU A 60 10.05 -15.73 6.46
N TYR A 61 8.91 -15.97 5.79
CA TYR A 61 8.80 -16.96 4.70
C TYR A 61 9.78 -16.70 3.56
N HIS A 62 10.05 -15.44 3.24
CA HIS A 62 11.00 -15.05 2.20
C HIS A 62 12.46 -14.99 2.69
N GLY A 63 12.72 -15.20 3.98
CA GLY A 63 14.05 -15.09 4.59
C GLY A 63 14.63 -13.67 4.46
N MET A 64 13.79 -12.65 4.63
CA MET A 64 14.20 -11.25 4.60
C MET A 64 14.92 -10.88 5.90
N ASN A 65 15.85 -9.93 5.82
CA ASN A 65 16.40 -9.30 7.01
C ASN A 65 15.42 -8.23 7.49
N TYR A 66 14.79 -8.43 8.65
CA TYR A 66 13.79 -7.51 9.17
C TYR A 66 13.80 -7.41 10.68
N ASP A 67 13.33 -6.28 11.18
CA ASP A 67 12.91 -6.06 12.55
C ASP A 67 11.42 -5.76 12.57
N MET A 68 10.76 -6.05 13.69
CA MET A 68 9.34 -5.73 13.88
C MET A 68 9.14 -5.01 15.20
N LEU A 69 8.51 -3.83 15.17
CA LEU A 69 8.01 -3.15 16.36
C LEU A 69 6.52 -3.44 16.47
N ALA A 70 6.18 -4.21 17.50
CA ALA A 70 4.80 -4.57 17.82
C ALA A 70 4.23 -3.61 18.87
N PHE A 71 3.07 -3.04 18.59
CA PHE A 71 2.27 -2.19 19.46
C PHE A 71 0.98 -2.93 19.84
N ASP A 72 0.31 -2.48 20.88
CA ASP A 72 -0.98 -3.05 21.26
C ASP A 72 -2.03 -2.86 20.15
N GLU A 73 -2.91 -3.83 19.95
CA GLU A 73 -3.96 -3.80 18.93
C GLU A 73 -4.97 -2.66 19.15
N THR A 74 -5.03 -2.09 20.35
CA THR A 74 -5.90 -0.97 20.72
C THR A 74 -5.22 0.39 20.67
N GLU A 75 -3.94 0.44 20.29
CA GLU A 75 -3.13 1.66 20.25
C GLU A 75 -2.64 1.96 18.83
N GLN A 76 -2.42 3.23 18.56
CA GLN A 76 -1.72 3.65 17.34
C GLN A 76 -0.23 3.36 17.47
N VAL A 77 0.45 3.23 16.34
CA VAL A 77 1.91 3.20 16.28
C VAL A 77 2.49 4.48 16.91
N SER A 78 3.35 4.34 17.92
CA SER A 78 4.04 5.48 18.54
C SER A 78 5.13 6.01 17.62
N VAL A 79 4.95 7.23 17.14
CA VAL A 79 5.90 7.91 16.25
C VAL A 79 7.22 8.15 16.96
N GLU A 80 7.18 8.57 18.23
CA GLU A 80 8.37 8.87 19.03
C GLU A 80 9.22 7.60 19.24
N TYR A 81 8.57 6.48 19.49
CA TYR A 81 9.29 5.21 19.68
C TYR A 81 9.95 4.74 18.37
N VAL A 82 9.28 4.93 17.24
CA VAL A 82 9.83 4.58 15.92
C VAL A 82 10.97 5.53 15.53
N ASP A 83 10.86 6.82 15.86
CA ASP A 83 11.92 7.81 15.61
C ASP A 83 13.19 7.46 16.39
N ASP A 84 13.07 7.17 17.69
CA ASP A 84 14.19 6.72 18.52
C ASP A 84 14.82 5.42 17.99
N TYR A 85 13.97 4.47 17.59
CA TYR A 85 14.43 3.21 17.01
C TYR A 85 15.25 3.42 15.74
N LEU A 86 14.77 4.24 14.81
CA LEU A 86 15.48 4.54 13.55
C LEU A 86 16.78 5.32 13.77
N ALA A 87 16.82 6.19 14.80
CA ALA A 87 18.04 6.93 15.16
C ALA A 87 19.17 5.98 15.62
N HIS A 88 18.83 4.85 16.27
CA HIS A 88 19.79 3.88 16.78
C HIS A 88 20.06 2.69 15.84
N ASN A 89 19.29 2.56 14.74
CA ASN A 89 19.38 1.44 13.80
C ASN A 89 19.56 1.95 12.36
N ALA A 90 20.73 2.52 12.08
CA ALA A 90 21.02 3.15 10.79
C ALA A 90 20.97 2.19 9.59
N GLU A 91 21.15 0.87 9.83
CA GLU A 91 21.07 -0.19 8.82
C GLU A 91 19.66 -0.43 8.28
N ILE A 92 18.60 0.02 8.96
CA ILE A 92 17.23 0.01 8.40
C ILE A 92 17.23 0.79 7.10
N THR A 93 16.67 0.21 6.06
CA THR A 93 16.57 0.83 4.72
C THR A 93 15.13 1.14 4.33
N HIS A 94 14.20 0.31 4.78
CA HIS A 94 12.78 0.41 4.45
C HIS A 94 11.94 0.30 5.72
N VAL A 95 10.83 1.02 5.73
CA VAL A 95 9.80 0.92 6.78
C VAL A 95 8.49 0.51 6.12
N ALA A 96 7.81 -0.47 6.69
CA ALA A 96 6.47 -0.91 6.27
C ALA A 96 5.47 -0.69 7.39
N VAL A 97 4.29 -0.16 7.05
CA VAL A 97 3.21 0.14 8.00
C VAL A 97 1.85 -0.10 7.38
N VAL A 98 0.88 -0.54 8.18
CA VAL A 98 -0.55 -0.57 7.83
C VAL A 98 -1.16 0.79 8.17
N HIS A 99 -1.78 1.46 7.21
CA HIS A 99 -2.42 2.78 7.46
C HIS A 99 -3.67 2.63 8.32
N CYS A 100 -4.54 1.67 8.01
CA CYS A 100 -5.74 1.38 8.79
C CYS A 100 -5.80 -0.12 9.07
N GLU A 101 -5.60 -0.51 10.33
CA GLU A 101 -5.67 -1.91 10.71
C GLU A 101 -7.11 -2.42 10.59
N THR A 102 -7.30 -3.42 9.74
CA THR A 102 -8.65 -3.87 9.36
C THR A 102 -9.40 -4.56 10.51
N THR A 103 -8.67 -5.24 11.39
CA THR A 103 -9.25 -6.00 12.51
C THR A 103 -9.81 -5.12 13.60
N THR A 104 -9.19 -3.96 13.84
CA THR A 104 -9.54 -3.05 14.92
C THR A 104 -10.14 -1.73 14.43
N GLY A 105 -9.90 -1.36 13.17
CA GLY A 105 -10.30 -0.07 12.59
C GLY A 105 -9.40 1.09 13.01
N ILE A 106 -8.29 0.82 13.69
CA ILE A 106 -7.35 1.86 14.11
C ILE A 106 -6.64 2.45 12.91
N LEU A 107 -6.74 3.76 12.78
CA LEU A 107 -6.03 4.55 11.79
C LEU A 107 -4.69 5.02 12.38
N ASN A 108 -3.58 4.52 11.85
CA ASN A 108 -2.26 4.94 12.28
C ASN A 108 -1.92 6.34 11.80
N PRO A 109 -1.07 7.10 12.52
CA PRO A 109 -0.70 8.48 12.21
C PRO A 109 0.28 8.52 11.02
N LEU A 110 -0.24 8.17 9.82
CA LEU A 110 0.58 7.97 8.62
C LEU A 110 1.35 9.21 8.20
N LYS A 111 0.80 10.41 8.41
CA LYS A 111 1.46 11.66 8.05
C LYS A 111 2.72 11.88 8.87
N GLU A 112 2.62 11.68 10.16
CA GLU A 112 3.73 11.80 11.11
C GLU A 112 4.78 10.73 10.87
N ILE A 113 4.36 9.47 10.68
CA ILE A 113 5.23 8.35 10.34
C ILE A 113 5.98 8.63 9.02
N ALA A 114 5.27 9.07 7.99
CA ALA A 114 5.87 9.37 6.68
C ALA A 114 6.91 10.48 6.76
N HIS A 115 6.60 11.55 7.49
CA HIS A 115 7.55 12.64 7.73
C HIS A 115 8.81 12.15 8.44
N MET A 116 8.66 11.40 9.52
CA MET A 116 9.75 10.83 10.30
C MET A 116 10.60 9.87 9.46
N VAL A 117 9.99 8.92 8.74
CA VAL A 117 10.69 7.98 7.86
C VAL A 117 11.54 8.72 6.80
N LYS A 118 10.97 9.79 6.24
CA LYS A 118 11.67 10.65 5.28
C LYS A 118 12.86 11.40 5.91
N MET A 119 12.71 11.89 7.14
CA MET A 119 13.80 12.57 7.88
C MET A 119 14.99 11.62 8.11
N HIS A 120 14.74 10.34 8.35
CA HIS A 120 15.79 9.31 8.44
C HIS A 120 16.29 8.80 7.09
N GLY A 121 15.81 9.34 5.96
CA GLY A 121 16.22 8.94 4.62
C GLY A 121 15.83 7.51 4.23
N LYS A 122 14.80 6.94 4.88
CA LYS A 122 14.33 5.58 4.62
C LYS A 122 13.24 5.56 3.58
N LYS A 123 13.00 4.38 2.97
CA LYS A 123 11.89 4.14 2.03
C LYS A 123 10.64 3.71 2.77
N LEU A 124 9.48 4.14 2.28
CA LEU A 124 8.19 3.89 2.93
C LEU A 124 7.29 3.00 2.07
N ILE A 125 6.87 1.88 2.65
CA ILE A 125 5.88 0.94 2.10
C ILE A 125 4.62 1.02 2.97
N VAL A 126 3.47 1.30 2.36
CA VAL A 126 2.21 1.48 3.08
C VAL A 126 1.18 0.47 2.58
N ASP A 127 0.67 -0.34 3.49
CA ASP A 127 -0.58 -1.06 3.26
C ASP A 127 -1.76 -0.12 3.56
N ALA A 128 -2.38 0.38 2.51
CA ALA A 128 -3.57 1.22 2.58
C ALA A 128 -4.83 0.44 2.16
N MET A 129 -4.86 -0.87 2.44
CA MET A 129 -5.92 -1.77 2.02
C MET A 129 -7.30 -1.27 2.46
N SER A 130 -7.43 -0.89 3.71
CA SER A 130 -8.70 -0.49 4.32
C SER A 130 -8.91 1.04 4.37
N SER A 131 -8.00 1.83 3.81
CA SER A 131 -8.07 3.30 3.85
C SER A 131 -8.10 3.95 2.46
N PHE A 132 -7.41 3.40 1.46
CA PHE A 132 -7.32 4.04 0.14
C PHE A 132 -8.68 4.10 -0.56
N GLY A 133 -9.07 5.29 -0.98
CA GLY A 133 -10.37 5.57 -1.57
C GLY A 133 -11.46 5.94 -0.56
N GLY A 134 -11.16 5.87 0.76
CA GLY A 134 -12.07 6.26 1.83
C GLY A 134 -11.46 7.25 2.82
N VAL A 135 -10.13 7.31 2.90
CA VAL A 135 -9.39 8.30 3.70
C VAL A 135 -8.51 9.12 2.76
N PRO A 136 -8.60 10.45 2.77
CA PRO A 136 -7.77 11.30 1.93
C PRO A 136 -6.27 11.09 2.23
N LEU A 137 -5.48 10.86 1.20
CA LEU A 137 -4.02 10.80 1.25
C LEU A 137 -3.44 11.15 -0.12
N ASP A 138 -2.24 11.73 -0.14
CA ASP A 138 -1.44 11.94 -1.36
C ASP A 138 -0.08 11.27 -1.19
N VAL A 139 0.21 10.27 -2.04
CA VAL A 139 1.43 9.46 -1.91
C VAL A 139 2.71 10.26 -2.16
N GLU A 140 2.64 11.33 -2.93
CA GLU A 140 3.80 12.20 -3.18
C GLU A 140 4.06 13.14 -2.02
N GLU A 141 3.04 13.80 -1.50
CA GLU A 141 3.15 14.69 -0.34
C GLU A 141 3.69 13.94 0.87
N LEU A 142 3.22 12.70 1.08
CA LEU A 142 3.69 11.83 2.16
C LEU A 142 5.03 11.15 1.85
N GLY A 143 5.54 11.23 0.61
CA GLY A 143 6.80 10.59 0.24
C GLY A 143 6.74 9.06 0.24
N ILE A 144 5.56 8.48 0.03
CA ILE A 144 5.36 7.03 -0.02
C ILE A 144 5.99 6.47 -1.28
N ASP A 145 6.82 5.43 -1.15
CA ASP A 145 7.48 4.80 -2.30
C ASP A 145 6.61 3.69 -2.92
N PHE A 146 5.93 2.92 -2.08
CA PHE A 146 4.99 1.89 -2.50
C PHE A 146 3.75 1.91 -1.62
N MET A 147 2.58 2.09 -2.21
CA MET A 147 1.29 1.99 -1.53
C MET A 147 0.52 0.82 -2.11
N ILE A 148 -0.03 -0.01 -1.24
CA ILE A 148 -0.72 -1.24 -1.61
C ILE A 148 -2.20 -1.13 -1.26
N SER A 149 -3.08 -1.55 -2.18
CA SER A 149 -4.51 -1.63 -1.90
C SER A 149 -5.20 -2.71 -2.75
N SER A 150 -6.50 -2.87 -2.60
CA SER A 150 -7.28 -3.87 -3.32
C SER A 150 -8.60 -3.32 -3.85
N ALA A 151 -9.16 -3.99 -4.84
CA ALA A 151 -10.36 -3.54 -5.53
C ALA A 151 -11.62 -3.50 -4.64
N ASN A 152 -11.70 -4.37 -3.64
CA ASN A 152 -12.93 -4.68 -2.89
C ASN A 152 -13.06 -3.98 -1.53
N LYS A 153 -12.31 -2.92 -1.30
CA LYS A 153 -12.37 -2.14 -0.05
C LYS A 153 -13.10 -0.80 -0.28
N CYS A 154 -12.55 0.31 0.16
CA CYS A 154 -13.22 1.61 0.11
C CYS A 154 -13.65 2.08 -1.30
N ILE A 155 -13.00 1.59 -2.36
CA ILE A 155 -13.45 1.87 -3.74
C ILE A 155 -14.70 1.06 -4.11
N GLN A 156 -15.04 0.01 -3.32
CA GLN A 156 -16.27 -0.80 -3.46
C GLN A 156 -16.36 -1.59 -4.78
N GLY A 157 -15.22 -2.00 -5.33
CA GLY A 157 -15.19 -3.02 -6.38
C GLY A 157 -15.42 -4.43 -5.83
N VAL A 158 -15.34 -5.43 -6.70
CA VAL A 158 -15.44 -6.84 -6.30
C VAL A 158 -14.05 -7.44 -6.08
N PRO A 159 -13.88 -8.46 -5.21
CA PRO A 159 -12.60 -9.10 -4.97
C PRO A 159 -12.10 -9.84 -6.22
N GLY A 160 -10.76 -9.97 -6.37
CA GLY A 160 -10.13 -10.73 -7.47
C GLY A 160 -8.83 -10.11 -7.97
N PHE A 161 -8.54 -8.86 -7.65
CA PHE A 161 -7.23 -8.25 -7.84
C PHE A 161 -6.95 -7.17 -6.81
N GLY A 162 -5.66 -6.94 -6.59
CA GLY A 162 -5.16 -5.78 -5.88
C GLY A 162 -4.27 -4.93 -6.77
N PHE A 163 -3.75 -3.85 -6.24
CA PHE A 163 -2.87 -2.95 -6.97
C PHE A 163 -1.85 -2.29 -6.07
N ILE A 164 -0.74 -1.91 -6.69
CA ILE A 164 0.34 -1.16 -6.06
C ILE A 164 0.46 0.18 -6.78
N ILE A 165 0.47 1.27 -6.04
CA ILE A 165 0.90 2.59 -6.53
C ILE A 165 2.37 2.72 -6.16
N ALA A 166 3.23 2.80 -7.15
CA ALA A 166 4.67 2.79 -6.96
C ALA A 166 5.32 4.05 -7.53
N ARG A 167 6.29 4.60 -6.79
CA ARG A 167 7.19 5.64 -7.30
C ARG A 167 8.06 5.02 -8.39
N LYS A 168 8.04 5.57 -9.60
CA LYS A 168 8.72 5.00 -10.76
C LYS A 168 10.23 4.86 -10.55
N SER A 169 10.86 5.82 -9.88
CA SER A 169 12.29 5.75 -9.58
C SER A 169 12.64 4.54 -8.72
N GLU A 170 11.83 4.24 -7.71
CA GLU A 170 12.05 3.09 -6.81
C GLU A 170 11.70 1.76 -7.49
N LEU A 171 10.67 1.75 -8.33
CA LEU A 171 10.28 0.55 -9.07
C LEU A 171 11.40 0.04 -10.00
N GLN A 172 12.26 0.92 -10.54
CA GLN A 172 13.40 0.51 -11.36
C GLN A 172 14.40 -0.37 -10.59
N TYR A 173 14.54 -0.18 -9.29
CA TYR A 173 15.41 -1.01 -8.45
C TYR A 173 14.84 -2.41 -8.18
N CYS A 174 13.57 -2.63 -8.46
CA CYS A 174 12.91 -3.93 -8.30
C CYS A 174 13.24 -4.92 -9.43
N LYS A 175 13.88 -4.47 -10.51
CA LYS A 175 14.19 -5.31 -11.68
C LYS A 175 15.06 -6.50 -11.31
N GLY A 176 14.51 -7.72 -11.51
CA GLY A 176 15.25 -8.97 -11.28
C GLY A 176 15.49 -9.29 -9.80
N VAL A 177 14.78 -8.64 -8.88
CA VAL A 177 14.88 -8.87 -7.44
C VAL A 177 13.97 -10.00 -6.99
N SER A 178 12.74 -10.05 -7.50
CA SER A 178 11.75 -11.04 -7.09
C SER A 178 12.22 -12.47 -7.33
N LYS A 179 12.05 -13.33 -6.33
CA LYS A 179 12.24 -14.79 -6.45
C LYS A 179 11.00 -15.51 -6.95
N SER A 180 9.88 -14.81 -7.08
CA SER A 180 8.61 -15.35 -7.58
C SER A 180 8.37 -14.89 -9.01
N LEU A 181 8.13 -15.86 -9.92
CA LEU A 181 7.78 -15.54 -11.31
C LEU A 181 6.46 -14.76 -11.40
N SER A 182 5.44 -15.16 -10.64
CA SER A 182 4.07 -14.62 -10.75
C SER A 182 3.85 -13.36 -9.90
N LEU A 183 4.63 -13.18 -8.83
CA LEU A 183 4.52 -12.05 -7.90
C LEU A 183 5.61 -10.98 -8.11
N ASP A 184 6.20 -10.92 -9.30
CA ASP A 184 7.19 -9.89 -9.66
C ASP A 184 6.47 -8.63 -10.12
N ILE A 185 6.54 -7.57 -9.30
CA ILE A 185 5.87 -6.29 -9.59
C ILE A 185 6.54 -5.53 -10.73
N TYR A 186 7.86 -5.66 -10.90
CA TYR A 186 8.57 -4.99 -11.98
C TYR A 186 8.19 -5.57 -13.34
N ASP A 187 8.25 -6.88 -13.47
CA ASP A 187 7.92 -7.56 -14.72
C ASP A 187 6.42 -7.41 -15.06
N GLN A 188 5.55 -7.40 -14.05
CA GLN A 188 4.13 -7.12 -14.27
C GLN A 188 3.91 -5.69 -14.78
N TRP A 189 4.60 -4.71 -14.20
CA TRP A 189 4.58 -3.33 -14.67
C TRP A 189 5.14 -3.18 -16.10
N ASP A 190 6.31 -3.74 -16.37
CA ASP A 190 6.97 -3.67 -17.68
C ASP A 190 6.09 -4.28 -18.79
N ALA A 191 5.44 -5.42 -18.50
CA ALA A 191 4.49 -6.03 -19.42
C ALA A 191 3.27 -5.12 -19.68
N MET A 192 2.76 -4.44 -18.64
CA MET A 192 1.65 -3.50 -18.78
C MET A 192 2.05 -2.25 -19.57
N GLU A 193 3.26 -1.72 -19.38
CA GLU A 193 3.75 -0.57 -20.17
C GLU A 193 3.91 -0.92 -21.63
N LYS A 194 4.63 -1.99 -21.94
CA LYS A 194 4.88 -2.46 -23.32
C LYS A 194 3.63 -2.95 -24.03
N GLY A 195 2.72 -3.56 -23.28
CA GLY A 195 1.50 -4.18 -23.79
C GLY A 195 0.24 -3.30 -23.72
N HIS A 196 0.39 -1.98 -23.52
CA HIS A 196 -0.74 -1.04 -23.41
C HIS A 196 -1.79 -1.47 -22.35
N GLY A 197 -1.32 -1.94 -21.20
CA GLY A 197 -2.16 -2.40 -20.10
C GLY A 197 -2.44 -3.90 -20.08
N LYS A 198 -1.84 -4.67 -20.98
CA LYS A 198 -1.94 -6.13 -20.98
C LYS A 198 -1.23 -6.72 -19.76
N TRP A 199 -1.90 -7.64 -19.09
CA TRP A 199 -1.33 -8.38 -17.96
C TRP A 199 -0.35 -9.46 -18.45
N ARG A 200 0.64 -9.80 -17.63
CA ARG A 200 1.57 -10.90 -17.94
C ARG A 200 0.85 -12.25 -18.09
N PHE A 201 -0.12 -12.48 -17.21
CA PHE A 201 -0.91 -13.72 -17.14
C PHE A 201 -2.39 -13.39 -17.31
N THR A 202 -3.25 -14.40 -17.30
CA THR A 202 -4.70 -14.24 -17.45
C THR A 202 -5.25 -13.27 -16.43
N SER A 203 -5.88 -12.20 -16.89
CA SER A 203 -6.47 -11.17 -16.03
C SER A 203 -7.87 -11.55 -15.55
N PRO A 204 -8.30 -11.13 -14.37
CA PRO A 204 -9.68 -11.27 -13.89
C PRO A 204 -10.58 -10.23 -14.57
N THR A 205 -10.82 -10.37 -15.87
CA THR A 205 -11.39 -9.34 -16.76
C THR A 205 -12.73 -8.80 -16.25
N HIS A 206 -13.62 -9.67 -15.75
CA HIS A 206 -14.93 -9.24 -15.23
C HIS A 206 -14.78 -8.38 -13.97
N VAL A 207 -13.88 -8.76 -13.08
CA VAL A 207 -13.58 -8.01 -11.85
C VAL A 207 -12.98 -6.64 -12.17
N VAL A 208 -12.04 -6.60 -13.13
CA VAL A 208 -11.42 -5.34 -13.60
C VAL A 208 -12.47 -4.42 -14.23
N ARG A 209 -13.43 -4.99 -14.96
CA ARG A 209 -14.53 -4.25 -15.56
C ARG A 209 -15.47 -3.67 -14.49
N ALA A 210 -15.84 -4.47 -13.50
CA ALA A 210 -16.64 -4.02 -12.35
C ALA A 210 -15.93 -2.92 -11.56
N PHE A 211 -14.62 -3.05 -11.37
CA PHE A 211 -13.83 -2.03 -10.68
C PHE A 211 -13.79 -0.68 -11.43
N LYS A 212 -13.78 -0.71 -12.77
CA LYS A 212 -13.90 0.53 -13.55
C LYS A 212 -15.20 1.25 -13.23
N GLN A 213 -16.31 0.51 -13.12
CA GLN A 213 -17.60 1.06 -12.74
C GLN A 213 -17.56 1.64 -11.31
N ALA A 214 -16.98 0.93 -10.36
CA ALA A 214 -16.83 1.42 -8.99
C ALA A 214 -15.99 2.72 -8.90
N MET A 215 -14.95 2.86 -9.73
CA MET A 215 -14.19 4.11 -9.83
C MET A 215 -15.02 5.27 -10.41
N ASP A 216 -15.89 4.98 -11.38
CA ASP A 216 -16.77 6.00 -11.98
C ASP A 216 -17.84 6.44 -10.97
N GLU A 217 -18.38 5.50 -10.19
CA GLU A 217 -19.32 5.78 -9.09
C GLU A 217 -18.65 6.63 -8.00
N LEU A 218 -17.44 6.27 -7.56
CA LEU A 218 -16.67 7.07 -6.62
C LEU A 218 -16.48 8.52 -7.12
N ALA A 219 -16.16 8.69 -8.40
CA ALA A 219 -16.02 10.02 -8.99
C ALA A 219 -17.36 10.78 -9.02
N ALA A 220 -18.46 10.09 -9.33
CA ALA A 220 -19.79 10.68 -9.37
C ALA A 220 -20.30 11.09 -7.98
N GLU A 221 -19.91 10.39 -6.93
CA GLU A 221 -20.20 10.74 -5.52
C GLU A 221 -19.46 12.00 -5.05
N GLY A 222 -18.47 12.48 -5.78
CA GLY A 222 -17.62 13.62 -5.41
C GLY A 222 -16.22 13.22 -4.95
N GLY A 223 -15.81 11.97 -5.22
CA GLY A 223 -14.48 11.46 -4.96
C GLY A 223 -14.23 11.03 -3.51
N VAL A 224 -12.95 10.92 -3.15
CA VAL A 224 -12.52 10.41 -1.83
C VAL A 224 -13.01 11.29 -0.69
N GLU A 225 -13.01 12.62 -0.86
CA GLU A 225 -13.46 13.56 0.16
C GLU A 225 -14.94 13.34 0.53
N ALA A 226 -15.82 13.22 -0.47
CA ALA A 226 -17.23 12.99 -0.24
C ALA A 226 -17.48 11.61 0.40
N ARG A 227 -16.76 10.59 -0.06
CA ARG A 227 -16.82 9.24 0.50
C ARG A 227 -16.36 9.22 1.96
N HIS A 228 -15.29 9.92 2.29
CA HIS A 228 -14.78 10.05 3.65
C HIS A 228 -15.82 10.63 4.59
N LEU A 229 -16.43 11.74 4.21
CA LEU A 229 -17.50 12.37 4.98
C LEU A 229 -18.71 11.43 5.18
N SER A 230 -19.12 10.71 4.13
CA SER A 230 -20.20 9.73 4.22
C SER A 230 -19.87 8.60 5.20
N LEU A 231 -18.64 8.07 5.20
CA LEU A 231 -18.21 7.02 6.12
C LEU A 231 -18.18 7.50 7.58
N ILE A 232 -17.77 8.73 7.84
CA ILE A 232 -17.81 9.34 9.18
C ILE A 232 -19.25 9.45 9.67
N HIS A 233 -20.17 9.91 8.85
CA HIS A 233 -21.59 10.03 9.22
C HIS A 233 -22.24 8.69 9.55
N ILE A 234 -21.87 7.61 8.87
CA ILE A 234 -22.39 6.26 9.16
C ILE A 234 -21.89 5.75 10.51
N SER A 235 -20.66 6.11 10.90
CA SER A 235 -20.05 5.65 12.14
C SER A 235 -20.34 6.53 13.34
N GLU A 236 -20.82 7.77 13.16
CA GLU A 236 -21.26 8.63 14.27
C GLU A 236 -22.57 8.12 14.87
N PRO A 237 -22.63 7.89 16.21
CA PRO A 237 -23.89 7.55 16.85
C PRO A 237 -24.88 8.73 16.69
N THR A 238 -26.05 8.46 16.11
CA THR A 238 -27.16 9.41 16.10
C THR A 238 -27.47 9.81 17.55
N ARG A 239 -27.10 11.02 17.94
CA ARG A 239 -27.60 11.60 19.19
C ARG A 239 -29.07 11.90 19.00
N HIS A 240 -29.93 11.05 19.57
CA HIS A 240 -31.34 11.34 19.82
C HIS A 240 -31.52 12.15 21.11
#